data_0de2b9565908c20c199684694fbbccb0
#
_entry.id   0de2b9565908c20c199684694fbbccb0
#
_cell.length_a   1.000
_cell.length_b   1.000
_cell.length_c   1.000
_cell.angle_alpha   90.00
_cell.angle_beta   90.00
_cell.angle_gamma   90.00
#
_symmetry.space_group_name_H-M   'P 1'
#
loop_
_entity.id
_entity.type
_entity.pdbx_description
1 polymer ?
#
loop_
_entity_poly.entity_id
_entity_poly.type
_entity_poly.pdbx_seq_one_letter_code
_entity_poly.pdbx_strand_id
1 'polypeptide(L)'
;MKTNRFITLALSISLAVFGNATVFGQAKETITVPLSDPSKPGSLKVNLLNGSIRISGYAGKEVVIEATGKVPEQNDKPKDENAAGMRRIVPSSGLELTATEENNSIKITSRFVNKPMNLHIKVPQKFALKASTVNDGDIIVENVDGELEVANVNGEISLTNVSGSAVANTINGTLKATFKTVDAKSPMAFSTLNGNVDVTLPATAKFDVKLKSDRGEIYSDFDVEVDKSQPQATRTSKDGMFKVSLEDWVKGKVNGGGSEIMMKNMNGNIYVRKAK
;
A
#
# COMPACT_ATOMS: atom_id res chain seq x y z
N MET A 1 -36.42 61.40 17.50
CA MET A 1 -37.05 60.10 17.88
C MET A 1 -36.61 59.08 16.82
N LYS A 2 -35.71 58.20 17.20
CA LYS A 2 -35.24 57.08 16.33
C LYS A 2 -35.88 55.80 16.86
N THR A 3 -36.75 55.18 16.08
CA THR A 3 -37.42 53.93 16.37
C THR A 3 -36.53 52.74 15.99
N ASN A 4 -36.04 52.02 16.95
CA ASN A 4 -35.35 50.74 16.76
C ASN A 4 -36.40 49.65 16.48
N ARG A 5 -36.25 48.99 15.31
CA ARG A 5 -37.00 47.77 14.98
C ARG A 5 -36.12 46.56 15.35
N PHE A 6 -36.50 45.82 16.37
CA PHE A 6 -35.95 44.50 16.67
C PHE A 6 -36.58 43.50 15.70
N ILE A 7 -35.74 42.84 14.93
CA ILE A 7 -36.12 41.68 14.09
C ILE A 7 -35.83 40.42 14.94
N THR A 8 -36.90 39.76 15.40
CA THR A 8 -36.83 38.49 16.10
C THR A 8 -36.73 37.41 15.03
N LEU A 9 -35.57 36.75 14.94
CA LEU A 9 -35.34 35.60 14.07
C LEU A 9 -35.83 34.34 14.81
N ALA A 10 -36.96 33.77 14.40
CA ALA A 10 -37.46 32.50 14.91
C ALA A 10 -36.66 31.33 14.28
N LEU A 11 -35.85 30.68 15.11
CA LEU A 11 -35.12 29.47 14.72
C LEU A 11 -36.05 28.26 14.86
N SER A 12 -36.59 27.77 13.76
CA SER A 12 -37.40 26.53 13.75
C SER A 12 -36.45 25.32 13.76
N ILE A 13 -36.38 24.67 14.92
CA ILE A 13 -35.69 23.38 15.09
C ILE A 13 -36.60 22.27 14.55
N SER A 14 -36.29 21.77 13.36
CA SER A 14 -36.94 20.58 12.80
C SER A 14 -36.31 19.35 13.46
N LEU A 15 -37.05 18.74 14.39
CA LEU A 15 -36.69 17.47 15.01
C LEU A 15 -36.95 16.34 14.02
N ALA A 16 -35.91 15.93 13.27
CA ALA A 16 -35.97 14.74 12.46
C ALA A 16 -35.86 13.51 13.36
N VAL A 17 -36.98 12.81 13.53
CA VAL A 17 -37.01 11.48 14.16
C VAL A 17 -36.38 10.49 13.18
N PHE A 18 -35.09 10.18 13.35
CA PHE A 18 -34.45 9.06 12.66
C PHE A 18 -34.87 7.77 13.39
N GLY A 19 -35.63 6.93 12.64
CA GLY A 19 -35.94 5.58 13.05
C GLY A 19 -34.66 4.78 13.27
N ASN A 20 -34.57 4.10 14.42
CA ASN A 20 -33.50 3.17 14.75
C ASN A 20 -33.51 1.96 13.78
N ALA A 21 -32.87 2.07 12.62
CA ALA A 21 -32.39 0.92 11.93
C ALA A 21 -31.12 0.46 12.65
N THR A 22 -31.15 -0.67 13.34
CA THR A 22 -29.96 -1.34 13.85
C THR A 22 -29.12 -1.81 12.68
N VAL A 23 -28.32 -0.93 12.14
CA VAL A 23 -27.25 -1.27 11.20
C VAL A 23 -26.16 -1.90 12.05
N PHE A 24 -25.94 -3.21 11.88
CA PHE A 24 -24.76 -3.90 12.41
C PHE A 24 -23.53 -3.18 11.87
N GLY A 25 -22.90 -2.33 12.66
CA GLY A 25 -21.97 -1.33 12.20
C GLY A 25 -20.52 -1.80 12.29
N GLN A 26 -19.83 -1.73 11.18
CA GLN A 26 -18.40 -1.56 11.22
C GLN A 26 -18.09 -0.26 11.95
N ALA A 27 -17.20 -0.29 12.96
CA ALA A 27 -16.69 0.95 13.53
C ALA A 27 -15.89 1.66 12.44
N LYS A 28 -16.26 2.91 12.15
CA LYS A 28 -15.55 3.78 11.23
C LYS A 28 -15.09 5.01 11.98
N GLU A 29 -13.78 5.25 11.98
CA GLU A 29 -13.16 6.43 12.57
C GLU A 29 -12.39 7.19 11.50
N THR A 30 -12.39 8.52 11.60
CA THR A 30 -11.69 9.39 10.66
C THR A 30 -10.77 10.32 11.43
N ILE A 31 -9.50 10.37 11.03
CA ILE A 31 -8.48 11.29 11.56
C ILE A 31 -7.99 12.16 10.42
N THR A 32 -8.02 13.47 10.62
CA THR A 32 -7.39 14.42 9.68
C THR A 32 -6.11 14.97 10.31
N VAL A 33 -5.01 14.86 9.59
CA VAL A 33 -3.68 15.28 10.05
C VAL A 33 -3.20 16.41 9.13
N PRO A 34 -3.11 17.65 9.63
CA PRO A 34 -2.52 18.75 8.87
C PRO A 34 -1.01 18.54 8.72
N LEU A 35 -0.46 19.00 7.61
CA LEU A 35 1.00 19.01 7.39
C LEU A 35 1.61 20.29 7.97
N SER A 36 2.82 20.19 8.54
CA SER A 36 3.59 21.34 9.03
C SER A 36 3.88 22.38 7.94
N ASP A 37 4.16 21.93 6.71
CA ASP A 37 4.34 22.78 5.53
C ASP A 37 3.65 22.15 4.29
N PRO A 38 2.38 22.46 4.02
CA PRO A 38 1.64 21.87 2.90
C PRO A 38 2.16 22.24 1.50
N SER A 39 3.14 23.15 1.41
CA SER A 39 3.77 23.52 0.14
C SER A 39 4.90 22.57 -0.27
N LYS A 40 5.39 21.76 0.66
CA LYS A 40 6.46 20.79 0.43
C LYS A 40 5.94 19.36 0.32
N PRO A 41 6.65 18.47 -0.39
CA PRO A 41 6.36 17.05 -0.36
C PRO A 41 6.41 16.51 1.07
N GLY A 42 5.59 15.50 1.36
CA GLY A 42 5.60 14.81 2.64
C GLY A 42 5.88 13.33 2.48
N SER A 43 5.84 12.62 3.60
CA SER A 43 6.01 11.16 3.64
C SER A 43 5.02 10.51 4.60
N LEU A 44 4.63 9.27 4.28
CA LEU A 44 3.76 8.44 5.11
C LEU A 44 4.43 7.10 5.38
N LYS A 45 4.48 6.73 6.66
CA LYS A 45 4.83 5.38 7.09
C LYS A 45 3.65 4.73 7.79
N VAL A 46 3.20 3.59 7.27
CA VAL A 46 2.10 2.81 7.84
C VAL A 46 2.42 1.33 7.82
N ASN A 47 2.24 0.67 8.97
CA ASN A 47 2.45 -0.76 9.10
C ASN A 47 1.23 -1.37 9.79
N LEU A 48 0.64 -2.41 9.18
CA LEU A 48 -0.41 -3.22 9.77
C LEU A 48 0.08 -4.66 9.95
N LEU A 49 -0.45 -5.34 10.96
CA LEU A 49 -0.27 -6.79 11.06
C LEU A 49 -1.41 -7.52 10.34
N ASN A 50 -2.65 -7.02 10.46
CA ASN A 50 -3.84 -7.64 9.87
C ASN A 50 -4.72 -6.57 9.23
N GLY A 51 -5.08 -6.76 7.95
CA GLY A 51 -6.00 -5.90 7.20
C GLY A 51 -5.39 -5.19 6.01
N SER A 52 -6.22 -4.50 5.26
CA SER A 52 -5.86 -3.86 3.98
C SER A 52 -5.46 -2.40 4.16
N ILE A 53 -4.56 -1.93 3.29
CA ILE A 53 -4.15 -0.54 3.21
C ILE A 53 -4.48 -0.01 1.82
N ARG A 54 -5.37 0.97 1.72
CA ARG A 54 -5.60 1.72 0.49
C ARG A 54 -5.11 3.16 0.67
N ILE A 55 -4.23 3.61 -0.23
CA ILE A 55 -3.70 4.97 -0.22
C ILE A 55 -4.04 5.63 -1.56
N SER A 56 -4.65 6.82 -1.51
CA SER A 56 -5.05 7.55 -2.70
C SER A 56 -4.47 8.96 -2.67
N GLY A 57 -3.74 9.33 -3.71
CA GLY A 57 -3.28 10.70 -3.93
C GLY A 57 -4.45 11.62 -4.33
N TYR A 58 -4.56 12.79 -3.70
CA TYR A 58 -5.62 13.75 -3.99
C TYR A 58 -5.09 15.20 -3.99
N ALA A 59 -5.93 16.15 -4.42
CA ALA A 59 -5.54 17.56 -4.54
C ALA A 59 -5.60 18.35 -3.21
N GLY A 60 -5.70 17.66 -2.06
CA GLY A 60 -5.71 18.31 -0.74
C GLY A 60 -4.33 18.60 -0.19
N LYS A 61 -4.31 19.23 1.01
CA LYS A 61 -3.11 19.70 1.70
C LYS A 61 -2.88 19.04 3.05
N GLU A 62 -3.67 18.05 3.39
CA GLU A 62 -3.66 17.32 4.66
C GLU A 62 -3.75 15.81 4.40
N VAL A 63 -3.49 14.99 5.40
CA VAL A 63 -3.68 13.55 5.30
C VAL A 63 -4.95 13.16 6.03
N VAL A 64 -5.85 12.47 5.31
CA VAL A 64 -7.11 11.97 5.87
C VAL A 64 -7.03 10.46 6.00
N ILE A 65 -7.23 9.95 7.19
CA ILE A 65 -7.14 8.53 7.53
C ILE A 65 -8.51 8.03 7.96
N GLU A 66 -9.10 7.15 7.20
CA GLU A 66 -10.33 6.45 7.55
C GLU A 66 -9.98 5.03 7.97
N ALA A 67 -10.26 4.68 9.21
CA ALA A 67 -10.05 3.34 9.75
C ALA A 67 -11.39 2.62 9.90
N THR A 68 -11.48 1.39 9.41
CA THR A 68 -12.65 0.53 9.60
C THR A 68 -12.21 -0.80 10.21
N GLY A 69 -12.97 -1.28 11.19
CA GLY A 69 -12.70 -2.56 11.85
C GLY A 69 -13.97 -3.26 12.24
N LYS A 70 -13.91 -4.57 12.46
CA LYS A 70 -15.04 -5.32 13.01
C LYS A 70 -15.18 -5.01 14.50
N VAL A 71 -16.34 -4.51 14.89
CA VAL A 71 -16.74 -4.50 16.30
C VAL A 71 -17.10 -5.94 16.67
N PRO A 72 -16.56 -6.49 17.77
CA PRO A 72 -17.00 -7.81 18.24
C PRO A 72 -18.50 -7.80 18.48
N GLU A 73 -19.21 -8.78 17.95
CA GLU A 73 -20.62 -8.95 18.25
C GLU A 73 -20.80 -9.13 19.78
N GLN A 74 -21.73 -8.39 20.35
CA GLN A 74 -22.05 -8.45 21.77
C GLN A 74 -22.63 -9.81 22.22
N ASN A 75 -22.86 -10.71 21.27
CA ASN A 75 -23.52 -12.01 21.45
C ASN A 75 -22.55 -13.21 21.51
N ASP A 76 -21.25 -13.00 21.55
CA ASP A 76 -20.32 -14.09 21.82
C ASP A 76 -20.59 -14.64 23.22
N LYS A 77 -21.31 -15.77 23.28
CA LYS A 77 -21.46 -16.53 24.53
C LYS A 77 -20.07 -16.79 25.11
N PRO A 78 -19.89 -16.62 26.41
CA PRO A 78 -18.59 -16.88 27.02
C PRO A 78 -18.15 -18.30 26.62
N LYS A 79 -16.95 -18.41 26.06
CA LYS A 79 -16.32 -19.72 25.76
C LYS A 79 -15.83 -20.42 27.05
N ASP A 80 -15.96 -19.72 28.18
CA ASP A 80 -15.54 -20.20 29.49
C ASP A 80 -16.78 -20.76 30.22
N GLU A 81 -16.79 -22.04 30.48
CA GLU A 81 -17.88 -22.73 31.18
C GLU A 81 -18.10 -22.18 32.61
N ASN A 82 -17.06 -21.61 33.24
CA ASN A 82 -17.16 -20.95 34.55
C ASN A 82 -17.85 -19.60 34.50
N ALA A 83 -18.11 -19.04 33.33
CA ALA A 83 -18.82 -17.79 33.12
C ALA A 83 -20.33 -17.99 32.86
N ALA A 84 -20.87 -19.19 33.08
CA ALA A 84 -22.27 -19.48 32.89
C ALA A 84 -23.13 -18.56 33.78
N GLY A 85 -24.07 -17.81 33.20
CA GLY A 85 -24.91 -16.85 33.90
C GLY A 85 -24.28 -15.46 34.12
N MET A 86 -23.02 -15.26 33.75
CA MET A 86 -22.34 -13.95 33.83
C MET A 86 -22.50 -13.18 32.52
N ARG A 87 -22.60 -11.85 32.64
CA ARG A 87 -22.61 -10.97 31.47
C ARG A 87 -21.16 -10.57 31.15
N ARG A 88 -20.70 -10.87 29.95
CA ARG A 88 -19.37 -10.44 29.50
C ARG A 88 -19.33 -8.92 29.44
N ILE A 89 -18.44 -8.29 30.18
CA ILE A 89 -18.15 -6.86 30.08
C ILE A 89 -16.96 -6.76 29.10
N VAL A 90 -17.25 -6.40 27.85
CA VAL A 90 -16.20 -6.09 26.87
C VAL A 90 -15.97 -4.59 26.96
N PRO A 91 -14.74 -4.12 27.21
CA PRO A 91 -14.43 -2.71 27.03
C PRO A 91 -14.84 -2.33 25.61
N SER A 92 -15.46 -1.16 25.42
CA SER A 92 -15.81 -0.66 24.10
C SER A 92 -14.56 -0.76 23.25
N SER A 93 -14.62 -1.64 22.25
CA SER A 93 -13.46 -1.94 21.41
C SER A 93 -13.27 -0.84 20.39
N GLY A 94 -12.88 0.35 20.87
CA GLY A 94 -12.47 1.43 20.01
C GLY A 94 -11.31 0.96 19.12
N LEU A 95 -11.34 1.35 17.86
CA LEU A 95 -10.17 1.29 17.00
C LEU A 95 -9.14 2.24 17.63
N GLU A 96 -8.01 1.71 18.10
CA GLU A 96 -6.92 2.55 18.60
C GLU A 96 -5.89 2.72 17.51
N LEU A 97 -5.95 3.86 16.84
CA LEU A 97 -5.03 4.28 15.80
C LEU A 97 -4.38 5.59 16.24
N THR A 98 -3.07 5.65 16.14
CA THR A 98 -2.31 6.88 16.41
C THR A 98 -1.62 7.33 15.14
N ALA A 99 -1.83 8.59 14.77
CA ALA A 99 -1.10 9.26 13.71
C ALA A 99 -0.25 10.37 14.35
N THR A 100 1.05 10.36 14.07
CA THR A 100 1.98 11.42 14.47
C THR A 100 2.51 12.10 13.24
N GLU A 101 2.61 13.42 13.26
CA GLU A 101 3.18 14.23 12.19
C GLU A 101 4.38 15.01 12.73
N GLU A 102 5.48 15.01 12.01
CA GLU A 102 6.66 15.79 12.28
C GLU A 102 7.35 16.15 10.94
N ASN A 103 7.48 17.45 10.65
CA ASN A 103 8.15 17.95 9.44
C ASN A 103 7.62 17.32 8.12
N ASN A 104 6.31 17.25 7.94
CA ASN A 104 5.60 16.58 6.85
C ASN A 104 5.81 15.05 6.78
N SER A 105 6.38 14.45 7.81
CA SER A 105 6.51 13.00 7.94
C SER A 105 5.42 12.46 8.87
N ILE A 106 4.53 11.64 8.32
CA ILE A 106 3.42 11.06 9.07
C ILE A 106 3.72 9.59 9.35
N LYS A 107 3.55 9.21 10.60
CA LYS A 107 3.64 7.81 11.03
C LYS A 107 2.31 7.36 11.61
N ILE A 108 1.77 6.28 11.04
CA ILE A 108 0.55 5.65 11.54
C ILE A 108 0.92 4.36 12.26
N THR A 109 0.41 4.20 13.48
CA THR A 109 0.59 2.99 14.29
C THR A 109 -0.74 2.53 14.85
N SER A 110 -1.00 1.21 14.79
CA SER A 110 -2.13 0.57 15.44
C SER A 110 -1.66 -0.19 16.66
N ARG A 111 -2.38 -0.06 17.78
CA ARG A 111 -2.10 -0.77 19.03
C ARG A 111 -2.68 -2.18 19.06
N PHE A 112 -3.72 -2.44 18.27
CA PHE A 112 -4.37 -3.74 18.23
C PHE A 112 -3.76 -4.67 17.18
N VAL A 113 -2.88 -5.54 17.63
CA VAL A 113 -2.15 -6.51 16.79
C VAL A 113 -3.07 -7.63 16.27
N ASN A 114 -4.13 -7.97 17.01
CA ASN A 114 -4.97 -9.15 16.75
C ASN A 114 -6.34 -8.87 16.12
N LYS A 115 -6.64 -7.62 15.74
CA LYS A 115 -7.91 -7.26 15.09
C LYS A 115 -7.65 -6.75 13.67
N PRO A 116 -8.30 -7.34 12.66
CA PRO A 116 -8.22 -6.82 11.30
C PRO A 116 -8.74 -5.39 11.25
N MET A 117 -7.94 -4.50 10.66
CA MET A 117 -8.25 -3.10 10.43
C MET A 117 -7.99 -2.74 8.99
N ASN A 118 -8.96 -2.17 8.31
CA ASN A 118 -8.75 -1.64 6.97
C ASN A 118 -8.56 -0.13 7.04
N LEU A 119 -7.51 0.35 6.40
CA LEU A 119 -7.18 1.77 6.33
C LEU A 119 -7.43 2.29 4.92
N HIS A 120 -8.16 3.39 4.81
CA HIS A 120 -8.20 4.19 3.60
C HIS A 120 -7.60 5.56 3.89
N ILE A 121 -6.45 5.84 3.27
CA ILE A 121 -5.63 7.02 3.54
C ILE A 121 -5.58 7.89 2.30
N LYS A 122 -5.99 9.15 2.42
CA LYS A 122 -5.83 10.15 1.36
C LYS A 122 -4.62 11.01 1.68
N VAL A 123 -3.70 11.11 0.75
CA VAL A 123 -2.47 11.91 0.87
C VAL A 123 -2.38 12.94 -0.26
N PRO A 124 -1.72 14.07 -0.08
CA PRO A 124 -1.37 14.93 -1.22
C PRO A 124 -0.66 14.14 -2.32
N GLN A 125 -0.86 14.51 -3.59
CA GLN A 125 -0.33 13.74 -4.71
C GLN A 125 1.20 13.53 -4.65
N LYS A 126 1.97 14.56 -4.23
CA LYS A 126 3.42 14.48 -4.09
C LYS A 126 3.80 13.99 -2.69
N PHE A 127 3.86 12.67 -2.53
CA PHE A 127 4.07 12.05 -1.23
C PHE A 127 4.89 10.76 -1.34
N ALA A 128 5.94 10.64 -0.53
CA ALA A 128 6.67 9.39 -0.40
C ALA A 128 5.91 8.42 0.52
N LEU A 129 5.91 7.13 0.20
CA LEU A 129 5.15 6.13 0.94
C LEU A 129 6.03 4.98 1.40
N LYS A 130 5.86 4.57 2.65
CA LYS A 130 6.33 3.30 3.18
C LYS A 130 5.17 2.56 3.82
N ALA A 131 4.61 1.58 3.11
CA ALA A 131 3.43 0.83 3.54
C ALA A 131 3.71 -0.66 3.64
N SER A 132 3.29 -1.29 4.75
CA SER A 132 3.39 -2.73 4.88
C SER A 132 2.20 -3.35 5.60
N THR A 133 1.82 -4.58 5.17
CA THR A 133 0.88 -5.44 5.88
C THR A 133 1.37 -6.89 5.88
N VAL A 134 0.86 -7.71 6.79
CA VAL A 134 1.32 -9.10 6.91
C VAL A 134 0.21 -10.08 6.57
N ASN A 135 -0.96 -9.96 7.21
CA ASN A 135 -2.05 -10.91 7.05
C ASN A 135 -3.35 -10.25 6.57
N ASP A 136 -4.13 -11.01 5.83
CA ASP A 136 -5.53 -10.76 5.51
C ASP A 136 -5.80 -9.41 4.84
N GLY A 137 -4.89 -8.94 3.98
CA GLY A 137 -5.16 -7.68 3.31
C GLY A 137 -4.23 -7.36 2.15
N ASP A 138 -4.77 -6.56 1.23
CA ASP A 138 -4.06 -6.05 0.08
C ASP A 138 -3.53 -4.64 0.33
N ILE A 139 -2.49 -4.26 -0.39
CA ILE A 139 -2.02 -2.88 -0.44
C ILE A 139 -2.35 -2.30 -1.81
N ILE A 140 -3.15 -1.24 -1.81
CA ILE A 140 -3.57 -0.53 -3.02
C ILE A 140 -3.11 0.91 -2.92
N VAL A 141 -2.31 1.36 -3.89
CA VAL A 141 -1.84 2.75 -3.99
C VAL A 141 -2.29 3.33 -5.33
N GLU A 142 -2.94 4.48 -5.30
CA GLU A 142 -3.50 5.11 -6.49
C GLU A 142 -3.13 6.59 -6.58
N ASN A 143 -2.72 7.06 -7.76
CA ASN A 143 -2.51 8.48 -8.08
C ASN A 143 -1.49 9.20 -7.18
N VAL A 144 -0.44 8.52 -6.73
CA VAL A 144 0.63 9.09 -5.92
C VAL A 144 1.89 9.28 -6.76
N ASP A 145 2.58 10.39 -6.52
CA ASP A 145 3.83 10.78 -7.16
C ASP A 145 4.92 10.90 -6.09
N GLY A 146 5.88 9.99 -6.09
CA GLY A 146 6.96 9.94 -5.11
C GLY A 146 7.72 8.62 -5.11
N GLU A 147 8.51 8.44 -4.07
CA GLU A 147 9.19 7.18 -3.79
C GLU A 147 8.25 6.24 -3.01
N LEU A 148 8.00 5.05 -3.55
CA LEU A 148 7.06 4.09 -2.98
C LEU A 148 7.82 2.85 -2.48
N GLU A 149 7.78 2.58 -1.19
CA GLU A 149 8.26 1.34 -0.58
C GLU A 149 7.05 0.56 -0.05
N VAL A 150 6.72 -0.58 -0.70
CA VAL A 150 5.50 -1.33 -0.38
C VAL A 150 5.83 -2.80 -0.14
N ALA A 151 5.45 -3.33 1.01
CA ALA A 151 5.71 -4.71 1.39
C ALA A 151 4.45 -5.42 1.90
N ASN A 152 4.17 -6.59 1.36
CA ASN A 152 3.11 -7.47 1.84
C ASN A 152 3.65 -8.87 2.12
N VAL A 153 2.96 -9.65 2.93
CA VAL A 153 3.27 -11.06 3.11
C VAL A 153 2.18 -11.93 2.48
N ASN A 154 0.93 -11.71 2.88
CA ASN A 154 -0.21 -12.49 2.38
C ASN A 154 -1.27 -11.54 1.80
N GLY A 155 -1.15 -11.23 0.52
CA GLY A 155 -2.07 -10.38 -0.23
C GLY A 155 -1.39 -9.74 -1.43
N GLU A 156 -2.20 -9.12 -2.26
CA GLU A 156 -1.77 -8.46 -3.49
C GLU A 156 -1.22 -7.07 -3.22
N ILE A 157 -0.34 -6.61 -4.12
CA ILE A 157 0.08 -5.22 -4.19
C ILE A 157 -0.38 -4.65 -5.54
N SER A 158 -1.15 -3.56 -5.49
CA SER A 158 -1.60 -2.83 -6.68
C SER A 158 -1.18 -1.37 -6.61
N LEU A 159 -0.30 -0.95 -7.52
CA LEU A 159 0.12 0.44 -7.70
C LEU A 159 -0.51 0.94 -9.02
N THR A 160 -1.47 1.86 -8.94
CA THR A 160 -2.21 2.33 -10.12
C THR A 160 -2.00 3.81 -10.37
N ASN A 161 -1.62 4.16 -11.59
CA ASN A 161 -1.39 5.56 -11.98
C ASN A 161 -0.39 6.27 -11.08
N VAL A 162 0.68 5.60 -10.67
CA VAL A 162 1.75 6.17 -9.85
C VAL A 162 2.83 6.82 -10.70
N SER A 163 3.63 7.69 -10.09
CA SER A 163 4.78 8.35 -10.71
C SER A 163 5.98 8.32 -9.77
N GLY A 164 7.20 8.40 -10.31
CA GLY A 164 8.43 8.37 -9.54
C GLY A 164 9.11 7.00 -9.58
N SER A 165 9.44 6.44 -8.43
CA SER A 165 10.08 5.14 -8.29
C SER A 165 9.35 4.23 -7.31
N ALA A 166 9.55 2.91 -7.43
CA ALA A 166 8.95 1.95 -6.51
C ALA A 166 9.85 0.76 -6.20
N VAL A 167 9.83 0.37 -4.94
CA VAL A 167 10.28 -0.94 -4.45
C VAL A 167 9.07 -1.63 -3.85
N ALA A 168 8.62 -2.72 -4.48
CA ALA A 168 7.44 -3.44 -4.02
C ALA A 168 7.73 -4.94 -3.93
N ASN A 169 7.36 -5.55 -2.80
CA ASN A 169 7.56 -6.98 -2.59
C ASN A 169 6.37 -7.62 -1.87
N THR A 170 6.02 -8.83 -2.25
CA THR A 170 5.07 -9.67 -1.53
C THR A 170 5.59 -11.10 -1.47
N ILE A 171 5.06 -11.91 -0.56
CA ILE A 171 5.37 -13.36 -0.54
C ILE A 171 4.28 -14.13 -1.28
N ASN A 172 3.02 -13.95 -0.89
CA ASN A 172 1.89 -14.65 -1.48
C ASN A 172 0.90 -13.64 -2.04
N GLY A 173 1.00 -13.35 -3.32
CA GLY A 173 0.12 -12.44 -4.03
C GLY A 173 0.70 -11.96 -5.35
N THR A 174 -0.17 -11.45 -6.19
CA THR A 174 0.21 -10.79 -7.44
C THR A 174 0.68 -9.37 -7.14
N LEU A 175 1.73 -8.96 -7.80
CA LEU A 175 2.20 -7.58 -7.79
C LEU A 175 1.86 -6.95 -9.14
N LYS A 176 1.03 -5.90 -9.13
CA LYS A 176 0.66 -5.13 -10.31
C LYS A 176 1.03 -3.67 -10.13
N ALA A 177 1.76 -3.09 -11.10
CA ALA A 177 2.13 -1.68 -11.06
C ALA A 177 1.90 -1.02 -12.42
N THR A 178 1.27 0.17 -12.42
CA THR A 178 1.07 0.99 -13.61
C THR A 178 1.61 2.38 -13.35
N PHE A 179 2.62 2.77 -14.13
CA PHE A 179 3.29 4.06 -14.00
C PHE A 179 2.82 5.05 -15.07
N LYS A 180 2.52 6.29 -14.66
CA LYS A 180 2.35 7.43 -15.58
C LYS A 180 3.69 7.96 -16.06
N THR A 181 4.62 8.13 -15.12
CA THR A 181 6.01 8.52 -15.38
C THR A 181 6.93 7.76 -14.44
N VAL A 182 8.16 7.51 -14.87
CA VAL A 182 9.20 6.88 -14.07
C VAL A 182 10.34 7.85 -13.84
N ASP A 183 10.96 7.81 -12.66
CA ASP A 183 12.19 8.55 -12.43
C ASP A 183 13.35 7.85 -13.17
N ALA A 184 13.94 8.55 -14.14
CA ALA A 184 15.03 8.01 -14.95
C ALA A 184 16.34 7.80 -14.17
N LYS A 185 16.43 8.23 -12.91
CA LYS A 185 17.65 8.13 -12.10
C LYS A 185 17.54 7.14 -10.95
N SER A 186 16.31 6.78 -10.57
CA SER A 186 16.08 5.89 -9.44
C SER A 186 15.79 4.46 -9.90
N PRO A 187 16.57 3.46 -9.43
CA PRO A 187 16.28 2.07 -9.72
C PRO A 187 14.96 1.64 -9.07
N MET A 188 14.31 0.64 -9.66
CA MET A 188 13.08 0.05 -9.15
C MET A 188 13.24 -1.46 -8.95
N ALA A 189 12.47 -2.02 -8.01
CA ALA A 189 12.49 -3.45 -7.74
C ALA A 189 11.10 -3.98 -7.44
N PHE A 190 10.71 -5.07 -8.10
CA PHE A 190 9.43 -5.74 -7.93
C PHE A 190 9.66 -7.23 -7.72
N SER A 191 9.18 -7.77 -6.61
CA SER A 191 9.37 -9.19 -6.34
C SER A 191 8.18 -9.85 -5.66
N THR A 192 7.92 -11.11 -6.01
CA THR A 192 7.00 -11.98 -5.29
C THR A 192 7.58 -13.39 -5.20
N LEU A 193 7.18 -14.16 -4.19
CA LEU A 193 7.52 -15.57 -4.16
C LEU A 193 6.48 -16.39 -4.93
N ASN A 194 5.20 -16.17 -4.64
CA ASN A 194 4.07 -16.88 -5.24
C ASN A 194 3.09 -15.88 -5.84
N GLY A 195 3.13 -15.71 -7.15
CA GLY A 195 2.28 -14.81 -7.91
C GLY A 195 2.98 -14.24 -9.14
N ASN A 196 2.25 -13.45 -9.89
CA ASN A 196 2.79 -12.75 -11.06
C ASN A 196 3.36 -11.39 -10.68
N VAL A 197 4.36 -10.94 -11.44
CA VAL A 197 4.83 -9.54 -11.43
C VAL A 197 4.40 -8.92 -12.76
N ASP A 198 3.50 -7.94 -12.72
CA ASP A 198 2.93 -7.29 -13.91
C ASP A 198 3.16 -5.77 -13.82
N VAL A 199 4.13 -5.25 -14.58
CA VAL A 199 4.52 -3.85 -14.53
C VAL A 199 4.29 -3.19 -15.88
N THR A 200 3.45 -2.15 -15.89
CA THR A 200 3.14 -1.31 -17.06
C THR A 200 3.88 0.01 -16.94
N LEU A 201 4.68 0.32 -17.95
CA LEU A 201 5.54 1.50 -18.02
C LEU A 201 5.18 2.36 -19.24
N PRO A 202 5.44 3.68 -19.21
CA PRO A 202 5.30 4.52 -20.38
C PRO A 202 6.06 3.97 -21.59
N ALA A 203 5.47 4.00 -22.77
CA ALA A 203 6.09 3.46 -23.99
C ALA A 203 7.46 4.10 -24.32
N THR A 204 7.68 5.34 -23.87
CA THR A 204 8.92 6.10 -24.06
C THR A 204 9.95 5.94 -22.95
N ALA A 205 9.64 5.14 -21.92
CA ALA A 205 10.55 4.91 -20.79
C ALA A 205 11.87 4.27 -21.25
N LYS A 206 12.99 4.74 -20.69
CA LYS A 206 14.34 4.24 -20.94
C LYS A 206 14.84 3.58 -19.66
N PHE A 207 15.17 2.31 -19.72
CA PHE A 207 15.60 1.55 -18.55
C PHE A 207 16.38 0.31 -18.92
N ASP A 208 17.18 -0.17 -17.98
CA ASP A 208 17.79 -1.49 -18.03
C ASP A 208 16.89 -2.49 -17.31
N VAL A 209 16.75 -3.69 -17.84
CA VAL A 209 15.98 -4.76 -17.20
C VAL A 209 16.90 -5.81 -16.59
N LYS A 210 16.48 -6.31 -15.42
CA LYS A 210 17.07 -7.46 -14.75
C LYS A 210 15.94 -8.37 -14.26
N LEU A 211 15.66 -9.43 -15.04
CA LEU A 211 14.45 -10.23 -14.86
C LEU A 211 14.82 -11.67 -14.52
N LYS A 212 14.08 -12.29 -13.58
CA LYS A 212 14.23 -13.70 -13.22
C LYS A 212 12.92 -14.30 -12.74
N SER A 213 12.48 -15.37 -13.41
CA SER A 213 11.43 -16.26 -12.90
C SER A 213 12.01 -17.66 -12.77
N ASP A 214 11.89 -18.28 -11.57
CA ASP A 214 12.45 -19.61 -11.35
C ASP A 214 11.54 -20.72 -11.91
N ARG A 215 10.20 -20.49 -11.93
CA ARG A 215 9.19 -21.48 -12.39
C ARG A 215 8.07 -20.84 -13.19
N GLY A 216 8.40 -19.92 -14.09
CA GLY A 216 7.43 -19.25 -14.95
C GLY A 216 8.10 -18.64 -16.17
N GLU A 217 7.32 -17.90 -16.93
CA GLU A 217 7.71 -17.27 -18.16
C GLU A 217 7.88 -15.76 -17.99
N ILE A 218 8.70 -15.14 -18.85
CA ILE A 218 8.92 -13.70 -18.90
C ILE A 218 8.40 -13.19 -20.24
N TYR A 219 7.49 -12.23 -20.20
CA TYR A 219 6.87 -11.60 -21.36
C TYR A 219 7.12 -10.10 -21.38
N SER A 220 7.38 -9.53 -22.54
CA SER A 220 7.59 -8.09 -22.70
C SER A 220 6.88 -7.56 -23.94
N ASP A 221 6.18 -6.42 -23.80
CA ASP A 221 5.67 -5.63 -24.92
C ASP A 221 6.76 -4.71 -25.49
N PHE A 222 7.85 -4.51 -24.75
CA PHE A 222 9.00 -3.74 -25.20
C PHE A 222 9.94 -4.62 -26.05
N ASP A 223 10.59 -3.99 -27.02
CA ASP A 223 11.75 -4.56 -27.67
C ASP A 223 12.94 -4.45 -26.71
N VAL A 224 13.41 -5.60 -26.22
CA VAL A 224 14.49 -5.68 -25.24
C VAL A 224 15.77 -6.11 -25.94
N GLU A 225 16.76 -5.25 -25.94
CA GLU A 225 18.13 -5.61 -26.38
C GLU A 225 18.77 -6.50 -25.32
N VAL A 226 18.53 -7.82 -25.42
CA VAL A 226 19.01 -8.80 -24.43
C VAL A 226 20.54 -8.94 -24.47
N ASP A 227 21.16 -8.83 -23.30
CA ASP A 227 22.59 -9.14 -23.13
C ASP A 227 22.80 -10.65 -23.24
N LYS A 228 23.51 -11.06 -24.31
CA LYS A 228 23.83 -12.46 -24.61
C LYS A 228 25.12 -12.96 -23.93
N SER A 229 25.71 -12.17 -23.02
CA SER A 229 26.84 -12.64 -22.22
C SER A 229 26.45 -13.86 -21.42
N GLN A 230 27.29 -14.89 -21.43
CA GLN A 230 26.97 -16.15 -20.75
C GLN A 230 26.87 -15.95 -19.21
N PRO A 231 25.94 -16.63 -18.55
CA PRO A 231 25.84 -16.57 -17.11
C PRO A 231 27.14 -17.03 -16.45
N GLN A 232 27.72 -16.21 -15.58
CA GLN A 232 28.95 -16.58 -14.88
C GLN A 232 28.61 -17.47 -13.69
N ALA A 233 29.29 -18.63 -13.62
CA ALA A 233 29.18 -19.50 -12.46
C ALA A 233 29.95 -18.90 -11.26
N THR A 234 29.22 -18.56 -10.21
CA THR A 234 29.83 -18.17 -8.93
C THR A 234 30.17 -19.42 -8.14
N ARG A 235 31.44 -19.58 -7.79
CA ARG A 235 31.94 -20.69 -6.97
C ARG A 235 32.31 -20.15 -5.61
N THR A 236 31.67 -20.66 -4.57
CA THR A 236 31.99 -20.34 -3.16
C THR A 236 32.43 -21.59 -2.44
N SER A 237 33.53 -21.47 -1.69
CA SER A 237 33.98 -22.50 -0.76
C SER A 237 34.14 -21.86 0.62
N LYS A 238 33.35 -22.32 1.58
CA LYS A 238 33.43 -21.88 2.98
C LYS A 238 33.12 -23.06 3.90
N ASP A 239 33.92 -23.25 4.90
CA ASP A 239 33.73 -24.26 5.96
C ASP A 239 33.48 -25.70 5.43
N GLY A 240 34.22 -26.11 4.39
CA GLY A 240 34.07 -27.45 3.78
C GLY A 240 32.85 -27.60 2.86
N MET A 241 32.05 -26.53 2.66
CA MET A 241 30.94 -26.52 1.73
C MET A 241 31.37 -25.88 0.38
N PHE A 242 31.20 -26.63 -0.71
CA PHE A 242 31.44 -26.17 -2.06
C PHE A 242 30.11 -25.88 -2.75
N LYS A 243 29.86 -24.63 -3.08
CA LYS A 243 28.63 -24.21 -3.80
C LYS A 243 28.98 -23.65 -5.16
N VAL A 244 28.34 -24.17 -6.21
CA VAL A 244 28.34 -23.59 -7.55
C VAL A 244 26.92 -23.09 -7.80
N SER A 245 26.76 -21.80 -8.09
CA SER A 245 25.48 -21.24 -8.52
C SER A 245 25.67 -20.55 -9.88
N LEU A 246 24.77 -20.87 -10.81
CA LEU A 246 24.59 -20.13 -12.04
C LEU A 246 23.46 -19.10 -11.80
N GLU A 247 23.73 -17.84 -12.07
CA GLU A 247 22.71 -16.82 -12.02
C GLU A 247 22.07 -16.66 -13.40
N ASP A 248 20.86 -17.19 -13.54
CA ASP A 248 20.07 -17.10 -14.80
C ASP A 248 19.21 -15.84 -14.80
N TRP A 249 19.86 -14.67 -14.85
CA TRP A 249 19.16 -13.41 -15.03
C TRP A 249 19.06 -13.04 -16.52
N VAL A 250 17.86 -12.71 -16.98
CA VAL A 250 17.67 -12.01 -18.23
C VAL A 250 18.01 -10.54 -18.02
N LYS A 251 19.09 -10.07 -18.60
CA LYS A 251 19.53 -8.67 -18.59
C LYS A 251 19.37 -8.07 -19.98
N GLY A 252 19.01 -6.79 -20.05
CA GLY A 252 18.88 -6.12 -21.35
C GLY A 252 18.57 -4.65 -21.21
N LYS A 253 18.47 -3.96 -22.34
CA LYS A 253 18.17 -2.54 -22.43
C LYS A 253 16.88 -2.29 -23.17
N VAL A 254 16.13 -1.30 -22.74
CA VAL A 254 14.91 -0.80 -23.38
C VAL A 254 15.11 0.65 -23.77
N ASN A 255 14.84 0.99 -25.03
CA ASN A 255 14.97 2.33 -25.60
C ASN A 255 16.34 2.98 -25.33
N GLY A 256 17.43 2.18 -25.40
CA GLY A 256 18.81 2.63 -25.17
C GLY A 256 19.29 2.58 -23.72
N GLY A 257 18.49 2.03 -22.80
CA GLY A 257 18.87 1.81 -21.40
C GLY A 257 18.71 3.02 -20.49
N GLY A 258 18.87 2.79 -19.18
CA GLY A 258 18.71 3.77 -18.11
C GLY A 258 18.83 3.15 -16.73
N SER A 259 18.08 3.65 -15.74
CA SER A 259 18.03 3.06 -14.40
C SER A 259 17.52 1.62 -14.43
N GLU A 260 18.10 0.76 -13.59
CA GLU A 260 17.75 -0.65 -13.53
C GLU A 260 16.34 -0.86 -12.97
N ILE A 261 15.55 -1.67 -13.66
CA ILE A 261 14.28 -2.21 -13.17
C ILE A 261 14.45 -3.71 -12.97
N MET A 262 14.53 -4.14 -11.71
CA MET A 262 14.62 -5.53 -11.34
C MET A 262 13.21 -6.11 -11.12
N MET A 263 12.93 -7.27 -11.76
CA MET A 263 11.72 -8.05 -11.47
C MET A 263 12.10 -9.49 -11.18
N LYS A 264 11.56 -10.02 -10.08
CA LYS A 264 11.86 -11.39 -9.68
C LYS A 264 10.62 -12.07 -9.12
N ASN A 265 10.41 -13.32 -9.52
CA ASN A 265 9.51 -14.22 -8.83
C ASN A 265 10.05 -15.65 -8.78
N MET A 266 9.41 -16.49 -7.97
CA MET A 266 9.72 -17.92 -7.92
C MET A 266 8.65 -18.74 -8.64
N ASN A 267 7.38 -18.49 -8.32
CA ASN A 267 6.23 -19.21 -8.90
C ASN A 267 5.28 -18.19 -9.53
N GLY A 268 5.22 -18.14 -10.86
CA GLY A 268 4.40 -17.23 -11.65
C GLY A 268 5.15 -16.57 -12.79
N ASN A 269 4.50 -15.72 -13.52
CA ASN A 269 5.04 -15.06 -14.70
C ASN A 269 5.44 -13.61 -14.41
N ILE A 270 6.36 -13.10 -15.23
CA ILE A 270 6.75 -11.68 -15.26
C ILE A 270 6.22 -11.06 -16.55
N TYR A 271 5.52 -9.93 -16.43
CA TYR A 271 5.04 -9.16 -17.57
C TYR A 271 5.58 -7.74 -17.51
N VAL A 272 6.26 -7.32 -18.58
CA VAL A 272 6.75 -5.95 -18.77
C VAL A 272 5.94 -5.30 -19.88
N ARG A 273 4.96 -4.46 -19.52
CA ARG A 273 3.98 -3.92 -20.47
C ARG A 273 4.24 -2.48 -20.86
N LYS A 274 3.87 -2.14 -22.09
CA LYS A 274 3.74 -0.74 -22.54
C LYS A 274 2.37 -0.18 -22.17
N ALA A 275 2.36 1.04 -21.64
CA ALA A 275 1.13 1.81 -21.54
C ALA A 275 0.59 2.11 -22.95
N LYS A 276 -0.71 1.89 -23.12
CA LYS A 276 -1.44 2.14 -24.38
C LYS A 276 -1.91 3.58 -24.44
#